data_9252d908b64eecc14b016606b2ac35cb
#
_entry.id   9252d908b64eecc14b016606b2ac35cb
#
_cell.length_a   1.000
_cell.length_b   1.000
_cell.length_c   1.000
_cell.angle_alpha   90.00
_cell.angle_beta   90.00
_cell.angle_gamma   90.00
#
_symmetry.space_group_name_H-M   'P 1'
#
loop_
_entity.id
_entity.type
_entity.pdbx_description
1 polymer ?
#
loop_
_entity_poly.entity_id
_entity_poly.type
_entity_poly.pdbx_seq_one_letter_code
_entity_poly.pdbx_strand_id
1 'polypeptide(L)'
;MTDVLDDLQWRGLIALSTDLDALRAELARGPITYYCGFDPTAPSLHVGNLVQILTVRRLQLAGNMPLALVGGATGLIGDPRPESERTLNSRETISGWVDRIRGQIAPFLDFDGQYAARMVNNLDWTQGLSALDFLRDIGKHFRVNKMIAKEAVSARLNSDAGISYTEFSYQILQGMDFLELFRRYGCRLQTGGSDQWGNLTAGTDLIRRVTGESAHLLATPLITNAAGEKFGKSTGGGGLWLDPEMTSPYAWYQYFVNAEDAMVGQLLRIFTFLDREEILALEKETAERPAARIAQRRLAEEVTNLVHGEEETRQVIAASQALFGRGDLAALPSATLRAALAEAGLTQIQDALPPVAELFKEAGLASSRGEARRTIAEGGAYINNTRVTDAEAAVSEDALLHGRWLVLRRGKKTIAGVELVR
;
A
#
# COMPACT_ATOMS: atom_id res chain seq x y z
N MET A 1 21.80 13.78 16.40
CA MET A 1 20.65 13.13 15.74
C MET A 1 19.77 14.22 15.18
N THR A 2 19.38 14.12 13.91
CA THR A 2 18.43 15.05 13.30
C THR A 2 17.10 14.93 14.05
N ASP A 3 16.43 16.04 14.35
CA ASP A 3 15.10 16.03 14.96
C ASP A 3 14.14 15.25 14.05
N VAL A 4 13.38 14.33 14.62
CA VAL A 4 12.45 13.47 13.82
C VAL A 4 11.40 14.32 13.10
N LEU A 5 10.95 15.43 13.67
CA LEU A 5 10.01 16.33 13.02
C LEU A 5 10.63 17.02 11.80
N ASP A 6 11.92 17.37 11.85
CA ASP A 6 12.64 17.93 10.71
C ASP A 6 12.81 16.89 9.59
N ASP A 7 13.10 15.63 9.93
CA ASP A 7 13.14 14.55 8.93
C ASP A 7 11.76 14.32 8.29
N LEU A 8 10.70 14.26 9.11
CA LEU A 8 9.33 14.10 8.60
C LEU A 8 8.89 15.27 7.72
N GLN A 9 9.24 16.51 8.08
CA GLN A 9 8.97 17.70 7.25
C GLN A 9 9.72 17.64 5.93
N TRP A 10 11.02 17.33 5.96
CA TRP A 10 11.83 17.24 4.74
C TRP A 10 11.30 16.13 3.80
N ARG A 11 10.81 15.01 4.35
CA ARG A 11 10.20 13.94 3.57
C ARG A 11 8.80 14.27 3.04
N GLY A 12 8.22 15.40 3.49
CA GLY A 12 6.86 15.78 3.12
C GLY A 12 5.79 14.94 3.83
N LEU A 13 6.10 14.38 5.00
CA LEU A 13 5.20 13.53 5.80
C LEU A 13 4.36 14.31 6.83
N ILE A 14 4.47 15.63 6.89
CA ILE A 14 3.65 16.49 7.73
C ILE A 14 2.77 17.37 6.84
N ALA A 15 1.49 17.05 6.72
CA ALA A 15 0.51 17.87 6.02
C ALA A 15 -0.25 18.78 6.99
N LEU A 16 -0.68 18.23 8.13
CA LEU A 16 -1.40 18.93 9.18
C LEU A 16 -0.86 18.48 10.54
N SER A 17 -0.83 19.39 11.50
CA SER A 17 -0.49 19.08 12.89
C SER A 17 -1.26 19.99 13.84
N THR A 18 -1.37 19.59 15.09
CA THR A 18 -1.60 20.51 16.19
C THR A 18 -0.35 21.40 16.34
N ASP A 19 -0.22 22.12 17.43
CA ASP A 19 0.97 22.94 17.71
C ASP A 19 2.27 22.10 17.61
N LEU A 20 3.02 22.29 16.51
CA LEU A 20 4.23 21.52 16.21
C LEU A 20 5.38 21.87 17.15
N ASP A 21 5.45 23.11 17.62
CA ASP A 21 6.48 23.54 18.57
C ASP A 21 6.23 22.92 19.95
N ALA A 22 4.97 22.82 20.36
CA ALA A 22 4.59 22.13 21.59
C ALA A 22 4.91 20.63 21.49
N LEU A 23 4.65 19.97 20.34
CA LEU A 23 5.03 18.57 20.12
C LEU A 23 6.55 18.41 20.17
N ARG A 24 7.31 19.30 19.53
CA ARG A 24 8.79 19.30 19.55
C ARG A 24 9.32 19.44 20.98
N ALA A 25 8.74 20.35 21.76
CA ALA A 25 9.11 20.54 23.16
C ALA A 25 8.80 19.31 24.03
N GLU A 26 7.72 18.57 23.72
CA GLU A 26 7.39 17.34 24.43
C GLU A 26 8.35 16.20 24.07
N LEU A 27 8.66 16.00 22.80
CA LEU A 27 9.65 15.03 22.32
C LEU A 27 11.06 15.30 22.89
N ALA A 28 11.42 16.56 23.09
CA ALA A 28 12.70 16.93 23.68
C ALA A 28 12.80 16.60 25.18
N ARG A 29 11.68 16.40 25.88
CA ARG A 29 11.65 16.00 27.30
C ARG A 29 11.89 14.51 27.49
N GLY A 30 11.68 13.70 26.46
CA GLY A 30 11.88 12.26 26.49
C GLY A 30 10.92 11.50 25.58
N PRO A 31 11.02 10.18 25.56
CA PRO A 31 10.17 9.32 24.75
C PRO A 31 8.69 9.49 25.05
N ILE A 32 7.86 9.56 24.02
CA ILE A 32 6.41 9.58 24.15
C ILE A 32 5.79 8.29 23.62
N THR A 33 4.62 7.93 24.13
CA THR A 33 3.76 6.92 23.52
C THR A 33 2.86 7.59 22.48
N TYR A 34 2.77 7.00 21.30
CA TYR A 34 1.95 7.48 20.21
C TYR A 34 1.25 6.32 19.51
N TYR A 35 0.20 6.60 18.71
CA TYR A 35 -0.51 5.56 18.02
C TYR A 35 -0.90 5.92 16.57
N CYS A 36 -1.12 4.89 15.78
CA CYS A 36 -1.82 4.94 14.51
C CYS A 36 -2.87 3.82 14.46
N GLY A 37 -4.05 4.14 13.93
CA GLY A 37 -5.14 3.19 13.76
C GLY A 37 -5.20 2.62 12.35
N PHE A 38 -5.49 1.32 12.26
CA PHE A 38 -5.65 0.57 11.01
C PHE A 38 -6.95 -0.23 11.07
N ASP A 39 -7.97 0.24 10.35
CA ASP A 39 -9.26 -0.44 10.28
C ASP A 39 -9.23 -1.60 9.29
N PRO A 40 -9.77 -2.77 9.66
CA PRO A 40 -9.89 -3.94 8.80
C PRO A 40 -11.05 -3.75 7.80
N THR A 41 -10.83 -2.93 6.79
CA THR A 41 -11.82 -2.67 5.71
C THR A 41 -11.67 -3.60 4.52
N ALA A 42 -10.63 -4.43 4.52
CA ALA A 42 -10.28 -5.46 3.54
C ALA A 42 -9.36 -6.50 4.22
N PRO A 43 -9.14 -7.68 3.59
CA PRO A 43 -8.25 -8.70 4.15
C PRO A 43 -6.76 -8.31 4.14
N SER A 44 -6.39 -7.19 3.54
CA SER A 44 -5.03 -6.66 3.48
C SER A 44 -5.00 -5.15 3.63
N LEU A 45 -3.88 -4.63 4.11
CA LEU A 45 -3.49 -3.24 3.97
C LEU A 45 -2.99 -2.96 2.55
N HIS A 46 -3.04 -1.70 2.14
CA HIS A 46 -2.58 -1.23 0.82
C HIS A 46 -1.47 -0.18 0.96
N VAL A 47 -0.87 0.22 -0.16
CA VAL A 47 0.25 1.18 -0.19
C VAL A 47 -0.03 2.49 0.56
N GLY A 48 -1.27 2.96 0.60
CA GLY A 48 -1.65 4.15 1.39
C GLY A 48 -1.48 3.93 2.91
N ASN A 49 -1.74 2.71 3.40
CA ASN A 49 -1.48 2.36 4.79
C ASN A 49 0.03 2.22 5.07
N LEU A 50 0.82 1.82 4.08
CA LEU A 50 2.28 1.72 4.22
C LEU A 50 2.90 3.08 4.59
N VAL A 51 2.37 4.19 4.07
CA VAL A 51 2.81 5.55 4.49
C VAL A 51 2.71 5.74 5.99
N GLN A 52 1.59 5.30 6.57
CA GLN A 52 1.35 5.39 8.01
C GLN A 52 2.30 4.47 8.78
N ILE A 53 2.47 3.23 8.34
CA ILE A 53 3.36 2.24 8.96
C ILE A 53 4.80 2.78 8.98
N LEU A 54 5.29 3.33 7.87
CA LEU A 54 6.65 3.87 7.77
C LEU A 54 6.82 5.16 8.60
N THR A 55 5.77 5.98 8.72
CA THR A 55 5.77 7.14 9.62
C THR A 55 5.85 6.70 11.08
N VAL A 56 5.07 5.69 11.46
CA VAL A 56 5.13 5.06 12.80
C VAL A 56 6.55 4.50 13.04
N ARG A 57 7.13 3.79 12.06
CA ARG A 57 8.49 3.25 12.20
C ARG A 57 9.55 4.35 12.41
N ARG A 58 9.45 5.47 11.69
CA ARG A 58 10.39 6.61 11.86
C ARG A 58 10.34 7.19 13.26
N LEU A 59 9.14 7.37 13.81
CA LEU A 59 8.98 7.83 15.19
C LEU A 59 9.54 6.83 16.22
N GLN A 60 9.39 5.50 15.96
CA GLN A 60 9.99 4.47 16.80
C GLN A 60 11.53 4.51 16.76
N LEU A 61 12.11 4.61 15.56
CA LEU A 61 13.57 4.75 15.37
C LEU A 61 14.14 6.00 16.04
N ALA A 62 13.32 7.04 16.21
CA ALA A 62 13.66 8.25 16.96
C ALA A 62 13.50 8.09 18.49
N GLY A 63 13.20 6.88 18.99
CA GLY A 63 13.13 6.58 20.41
C GLY A 63 11.76 6.80 21.05
N ASN A 64 10.67 6.66 20.29
CA ASN A 64 9.31 6.75 20.82
C ASN A 64 8.59 5.39 20.77
N MET A 65 7.53 5.22 21.58
CA MET A 65 6.85 3.95 21.79
C MET A 65 5.54 3.87 20.98
N PRO A 66 5.47 3.10 19.87
CA PRO A 66 4.27 2.98 19.06
C PRO A 66 3.23 2.03 19.64
N LEU A 67 1.97 2.44 19.55
CA LEU A 67 0.81 1.58 19.65
C LEU A 67 0.21 1.43 18.24
N ALA A 68 0.26 0.22 17.69
CA ALA A 68 -0.42 -0.11 16.45
C ALA A 68 -1.83 -0.60 16.80
N LEU A 69 -2.82 0.26 16.58
CA LEU A 69 -4.22 -0.07 16.87
C LEU A 69 -4.85 -0.72 15.66
N VAL A 70 -5.36 -1.93 15.82
CA VAL A 70 -6.19 -2.58 14.81
C VAL A 70 -7.66 -2.46 15.22
N GLY A 71 -8.47 -1.89 14.33
CA GLY A 71 -9.83 -1.48 14.61
C GLY A 71 -10.86 -2.62 14.61
N GLY A 72 -10.79 -3.56 15.55
CA GLY A 72 -11.75 -4.65 15.67
C GLY A 72 -13.18 -4.17 15.96
N ALA A 73 -13.36 -3.07 16.71
CA ALA A 73 -14.66 -2.46 16.94
C ALA A 73 -15.06 -1.50 15.78
N THR A 74 -14.16 -0.61 15.40
CA THR A 74 -14.40 0.36 14.32
C THR A 74 -14.58 -0.30 12.96
N GLY A 75 -13.92 -1.44 12.71
CA GLY A 75 -14.12 -2.25 11.50
C GLY A 75 -15.52 -2.86 11.37
N LEU A 76 -16.22 -3.08 12.50
CA LEU A 76 -17.62 -3.54 12.50
C LEU A 76 -18.60 -2.42 12.15
N ILE A 77 -18.21 -1.16 12.28
CA ILE A 77 -19.03 0.03 12.03
C ILE A 77 -18.71 0.65 10.66
N GLY A 78 -17.44 0.93 10.41
CA GLY A 78 -16.92 1.54 9.20
C GLY A 78 -17.02 3.07 9.17
N ASP A 79 -15.91 3.71 8.78
CA ASP A 79 -15.85 5.16 8.60
C ASP A 79 -16.71 5.59 7.40
N PRO A 80 -17.54 6.64 7.51
CA PRO A 80 -18.42 7.11 6.43
C PRO A 80 -17.65 7.40 5.14
N ARG A 81 -18.21 6.96 4.00
CA ARG A 81 -17.73 7.33 2.66
C ARG A 81 -18.67 8.36 2.04
N PRO A 82 -18.14 9.31 1.24
CA PRO A 82 -19.00 10.29 0.57
C PRO A 82 -19.99 9.66 -0.40
N GLU A 83 -19.61 8.57 -1.07
CA GLU A 83 -20.36 8.03 -2.21
C GLU A 83 -21.44 7.00 -1.81
N SER A 84 -21.22 6.22 -0.74
CA SER A 84 -22.11 5.09 -0.42
C SER A 84 -22.01 4.64 1.03
N GLU A 85 -23.04 3.97 1.51
CA GLU A 85 -23.01 3.28 2.79
C GLU A 85 -22.10 2.07 2.78
N ARG A 86 -21.45 1.81 3.93
CA ARG A 86 -20.58 0.64 4.11
C ARG A 86 -21.41 -0.63 4.26
N THR A 87 -21.02 -1.68 3.56
CA THR A 87 -21.50 -3.03 3.86
C THR A 87 -20.91 -3.49 5.19
N LEU A 88 -21.75 -3.86 6.14
CA LEU A 88 -21.30 -4.39 7.42
C LEU A 88 -20.84 -5.84 7.24
N ASN A 89 -19.62 -6.14 7.64
CA ASN A 89 -19.07 -7.49 7.65
C ASN A 89 -19.41 -8.23 8.95
N SER A 90 -19.39 -9.56 8.91
CA SER A 90 -19.58 -10.37 10.12
C SER A 90 -18.43 -10.18 11.11
N ARG A 91 -18.68 -10.52 12.39
CA ARG A 91 -17.64 -10.48 13.43
C ARG A 91 -16.48 -11.42 13.11
N GLU A 92 -16.76 -12.58 12.55
CA GLU A 92 -15.79 -13.59 12.14
C GLU A 92 -14.89 -13.06 11.02
N THR A 93 -15.50 -12.41 10.01
CA THR A 93 -14.75 -11.80 8.90
C THR A 93 -13.80 -10.71 9.42
N ILE A 94 -14.31 -9.81 10.26
CA ILE A 94 -13.49 -8.72 10.84
C ILE A 94 -12.38 -9.28 11.72
N SER A 95 -12.66 -10.29 12.56
CA SER A 95 -11.63 -10.94 13.39
C SER A 95 -10.52 -11.56 12.55
N GLY A 96 -10.86 -12.27 11.46
CA GLY A 96 -9.88 -12.83 10.54
C GLY A 96 -9.03 -11.74 9.84
N TRP A 97 -9.63 -10.61 9.49
CA TRP A 97 -8.89 -9.50 8.90
C TRP A 97 -8.00 -8.77 9.92
N VAL A 98 -8.45 -8.64 11.18
CA VAL A 98 -7.62 -8.11 12.28
C VAL A 98 -6.33 -8.91 12.41
N ASP A 99 -6.41 -10.23 12.41
CA ASP A 99 -5.22 -11.09 12.53
C ASP A 99 -4.28 -10.96 11.33
N ARG A 100 -4.82 -10.89 10.10
CA ARG A 100 -4.02 -10.65 8.90
C ARG A 100 -3.30 -9.30 8.94
N ILE A 101 -4.00 -8.23 9.30
CA ILE A 101 -3.45 -6.86 9.39
C ILE A 101 -2.36 -6.80 10.47
N ARG A 102 -2.56 -7.43 11.63
CA ARG A 102 -1.52 -7.55 12.66
C ARG A 102 -0.25 -8.20 12.13
N GLY A 103 -0.42 -9.30 11.39
CA GLY A 103 0.69 -9.99 10.73
C GLY A 103 1.41 -9.13 9.69
N GLN A 104 0.69 -8.26 8.98
CA GLN A 104 1.28 -7.35 7.99
C GLN A 104 2.02 -6.16 8.62
N ILE A 105 1.58 -5.67 9.78
CA ILE A 105 2.24 -4.55 10.49
C ILE A 105 3.48 -5.03 11.25
N ALA A 106 3.43 -6.24 11.81
CA ALA A 106 4.46 -6.76 12.70
C ALA A 106 5.90 -6.68 12.15
N PRO A 107 6.19 -7.00 10.87
CA PRO A 107 7.55 -6.94 10.33
C PRO A 107 8.17 -5.54 10.29
N PHE A 108 7.36 -4.50 10.36
CA PHE A 108 7.84 -3.11 10.26
C PHE A 108 8.21 -2.49 11.59
N LEU A 109 7.84 -3.09 12.73
CA LEU A 109 8.02 -2.52 14.06
C LEU A 109 8.86 -3.44 14.95
N ASP A 110 9.60 -2.86 15.86
CA ASP A 110 10.31 -3.61 16.92
C ASP A 110 9.38 -3.79 18.13
N PHE A 111 9.17 -5.04 18.53
CA PHE A 111 8.32 -5.40 19.68
C PHE A 111 9.12 -5.72 20.94
N ASP A 112 10.43 -5.60 20.86
CA ASP A 112 11.37 -5.83 21.95
C ASP A 112 12.16 -4.54 22.28
N GLY A 113 12.81 -4.52 23.44
CA GLY A 113 13.67 -3.42 23.85
C GLY A 113 12.95 -2.23 24.48
N GLN A 114 13.68 -1.12 24.61
CA GLN A 114 13.24 0.07 25.34
C GLN A 114 12.04 0.79 24.70
N TYR A 115 11.96 0.79 23.38
CA TYR A 115 10.93 1.47 22.59
C TYR A 115 9.99 0.48 21.91
N ALA A 116 9.75 -0.66 22.57
CA ALA A 116 8.94 -1.74 22.05
C ALA A 116 7.54 -1.27 21.65
N ALA A 117 7.14 -1.69 20.45
CA ALA A 117 5.77 -1.49 19.95
C ALA A 117 4.77 -2.36 20.72
N ARG A 118 3.49 -1.99 20.67
CA ARG A 118 2.38 -2.83 21.12
C ARG A 118 1.29 -2.87 20.10
N MET A 119 0.80 -4.07 19.79
CA MET A 119 -0.45 -4.24 19.06
C MET A 119 -1.61 -4.13 20.06
N VAL A 120 -2.57 -3.27 19.76
CA VAL A 120 -3.79 -3.08 20.56
C VAL A 120 -5.02 -3.21 19.68
N ASN A 121 -6.15 -3.64 20.26
CA ASN A 121 -7.42 -3.81 19.57
C ASN A 121 -8.49 -3.00 20.31
N ASN A 122 -9.16 -2.08 19.62
CA ASN A 122 -10.20 -1.27 20.25
C ASN A 122 -11.44 -2.06 20.69
N LEU A 123 -11.59 -3.30 20.23
CA LEU A 123 -12.63 -4.19 20.74
C LEU A 123 -12.44 -4.50 22.23
N ASP A 124 -11.21 -4.49 22.73
CA ASP A 124 -10.87 -4.83 24.13
C ASP A 124 -11.51 -3.88 25.16
N TRP A 125 -11.77 -2.64 24.78
CA TRP A 125 -12.45 -1.66 25.64
C TRP A 125 -13.85 -1.30 25.17
N THR A 126 -14.22 -1.61 23.93
CA THR A 126 -15.52 -1.24 23.38
C THR A 126 -16.59 -2.29 23.65
N GLN A 127 -16.23 -3.59 23.56
CA GLN A 127 -17.22 -4.68 23.68
C GLN A 127 -17.90 -4.76 25.05
N GLY A 128 -17.25 -4.30 26.11
CA GLY A 128 -17.79 -4.30 27.48
C GLY A 128 -18.57 -3.02 27.83
N LEU A 129 -18.59 -2.03 26.94
CA LEU A 129 -19.24 -0.76 27.20
C LEU A 129 -20.76 -0.84 26.90
N SER A 130 -21.58 -0.48 27.90
CA SER A 130 -23.02 -0.43 27.66
C SER A 130 -23.40 0.76 26.77
N ALA A 131 -24.53 0.63 26.04
CA ALA A 131 -25.04 1.74 25.22
C ALA A 131 -25.34 3.00 26.06
N LEU A 132 -25.79 2.82 27.31
CA LEU A 132 -26.06 3.93 28.21
C LEU A 132 -24.77 4.64 28.65
N ASP A 133 -23.74 3.90 29.01
CA ASP A 133 -22.45 4.47 29.40
C ASP A 133 -21.77 5.16 28.22
N PHE A 134 -21.82 4.57 27.03
CA PHE A 134 -21.32 5.17 25.80
C PHE A 134 -21.98 6.53 25.52
N LEU A 135 -23.31 6.59 25.55
CA LEU A 135 -24.05 7.83 25.29
C LEU A 135 -23.85 8.88 26.39
N ARG A 136 -23.91 8.45 27.66
CA ARG A 136 -23.83 9.34 28.83
C ARG A 136 -22.42 9.88 29.08
N ASP A 137 -21.40 9.00 29.00
CA ASP A 137 -20.06 9.35 29.49
C ASP A 137 -19.15 9.81 28.33
N ILE A 138 -19.37 9.33 27.13
CA ILE A 138 -18.61 9.70 25.92
C ILE A 138 -19.44 10.62 25.02
N GLY A 139 -20.63 10.21 24.64
CA GLY A 139 -21.49 10.92 23.68
C GLY A 139 -21.80 12.37 24.09
N LYS A 140 -21.97 12.65 25.39
CA LYS A 140 -22.22 14.03 25.90
C LYS A 140 -21.14 15.06 25.52
N HIS A 141 -19.91 14.60 25.21
CA HIS A 141 -18.79 15.45 24.83
C HIS A 141 -18.80 15.83 23.34
N PHE A 142 -19.59 15.14 22.52
CA PHE A 142 -19.70 15.39 21.08
C PHE A 142 -20.88 16.31 20.78
N ARG A 143 -20.68 17.27 19.88
CA ARG A 143 -21.71 18.21 19.45
C ARG A 143 -22.14 17.84 18.03
N VAL A 144 -23.40 17.47 17.84
CA VAL A 144 -23.99 17.03 16.58
C VAL A 144 -23.74 18.04 15.45
N ASN A 145 -23.88 19.35 15.71
CA ASN A 145 -23.60 20.38 14.70
C ASN A 145 -22.15 20.40 14.22
N LYS A 146 -21.17 20.02 15.07
CA LYS A 146 -19.78 19.86 14.65
C LYS A 146 -19.55 18.56 13.85
N MET A 147 -20.24 17.50 14.23
CA MET A 147 -20.14 16.22 13.54
C MET A 147 -20.75 16.30 12.12
N ILE A 148 -21.89 16.98 11.98
CA ILE A 148 -22.56 17.20 10.67
C ILE A 148 -21.70 18.04 9.73
N ALA A 149 -20.89 18.95 10.24
CA ALA A 149 -20.04 19.84 9.43
C ALA A 149 -18.85 19.14 8.76
N LYS A 150 -18.59 17.85 9.06
CA LYS A 150 -17.55 17.09 8.37
C LYS A 150 -17.92 16.80 6.92
N GLU A 151 -16.95 16.89 6.03
CA GLU A 151 -17.15 16.77 4.58
C GLU A 151 -17.88 15.47 4.20
N ALA A 152 -17.39 14.31 4.64
CA ALA A 152 -18.03 13.03 4.32
C ALA A 152 -19.44 12.91 4.89
N VAL A 153 -19.67 13.39 6.11
CA VAL A 153 -21.00 13.38 6.75
C VAL A 153 -21.94 14.35 6.04
N SER A 154 -21.48 15.57 5.74
CA SER A 154 -22.25 16.59 5.04
C SER A 154 -22.63 16.14 3.62
N ALA A 155 -21.70 15.53 2.88
CA ALA A 155 -21.98 14.98 1.55
C ALA A 155 -23.09 13.93 1.59
N ARG A 156 -23.03 13.00 2.57
CA ARG A 156 -24.03 11.94 2.75
C ARG A 156 -25.40 12.50 3.20
N LEU A 157 -25.43 13.46 4.11
CA LEU A 157 -26.68 14.09 4.55
C LEU A 157 -27.42 14.82 3.42
N ASN A 158 -26.67 15.30 2.42
CA ASN A 158 -27.23 15.98 1.25
C ASN A 158 -27.50 15.01 0.07
N SER A 159 -27.27 13.71 0.23
CA SER A 159 -27.58 12.68 -0.76
C SER A 159 -28.93 12.03 -0.48
N ASP A 160 -29.54 11.43 -1.51
CA ASP A 160 -30.81 10.70 -1.36
C ASP A 160 -30.71 9.49 -0.43
N ALA A 161 -29.53 8.88 -0.31
CA ALA A 161 -29.29 7.73 0.56
C ALA A 161 -29.20 8.09 2.05
N GLY A 162 -28.83 9.33 2.37
CA GLY A 162 -28.59 9.76 3.74
C GLY A 162 -27.39 9.07 4.40
N ILE A 163 -27.29 9.15 5.72
CA ILE A 163 -26.25 8.49 6.54
C ILE A 163 -26.92 7.72 7.68
N SER A 164 -26.52 6.46 7.89
CA SER A 164 -27.01 5.70 9.03
C SER A 164 -26.40 6.22 10.35
N TYR A 165 -27.15 6.05 11.46
CA TYR A 165 -26.61 6.41 12.79
C TYR A 165 -25.33 5.63 13.11
N THR A 166 -25.22 4.40 12.61
CA THR A 166 -24.05 3.56 12.75
C THR A 166 -22.81 4.25 12.19
N GLU A 167 -22.80 4.63 10.90
CA GLU A 167 -21.69 5.35 10.28
C GLU A 167 -21.47 6.73 10.93
N PHE A 168 -22.53 7.45 11.26
CA PHE A 168 -22.45 8.76 11.93
C PHE A 168 -21.74 8.68 13.28
N SER A 169 -21.93 7.59 14.03
CA SER A 169 -21.32 7.38 15.34
C SER A 169 -19.83 6.99 15.29
N TYR A 170 -19.29 6.63 14.13
CA TYR A 170 -17.89 6.19 13.97
C TYR A 170 -16.88 7.15 14.60
N GLN A 171 -17.06 8.45 14.40
CA GLN A 171 -16.19 9.49 14.95
C GLN A 171 -16.11 9.44 16.49
N ILE A 172 -17.20 9.07 17.16
CA ILE A 172 -17.25 9.00 18.63
C ILE A 172 -16.37 7.83 19.09
N LEU A 173 -16.45 6.70 18.38
CA LEU A 173 -15.62 5.51 18.68
C LEU A 173 -14.14 5.81 18.51
N GLN A 174 -13.74 6.39 17.39
CA GLN A 174 -12.32 6.73 17.16
C GLN A 174 -11.83 7.79 18.17
N GLY A 175 -12.67 8.76 18.52
CA GLY A 175 -12.31 9.73 19.58
C GLY A 175 -12.14 9.06 20.95
N MET A 176 -12.99 8.09 21.27
CA MET A 176 -12.88 7.27 22.47
C MET A 176 -11.62 6.42 22.49
N ASP A 177 -11.21 5.86 21.35
CA ASP A 177 -9.97 5.10 21.25
C ASP A 177 -8.76 5.91 21.72
N PHE A 178 -8.64 7.16 21.26
CA PHE A 178 -7.52 8.00 21.72
C PHE A 178 -7.59 8.28 23.23
N LEU A 179 -8.77 8.54 23.78
CA LEU A 179 -8.95 8.74 25.23
C LEU A 179 -8.56 7.47 26.02
N GLU A 180 -8.95 6.28 25.56
CA GLU A 180 -8.59 5.03 26.22
C GLU A 180 -7.09 4.73 26.14
N LEU A 181 -6.46 5.00 24.99
CA LEU A 181 -5.01 4.86 24.82
C LEU A 181 -4.24 5.89 25.68
N PHE A 182 -4.76 7.11 25.78
CA PHE A 182 -4.21 8.13 26.67
C PHE A 182 -4.26 7.67 28.14
N ARG A 183 -5.39 7.15 28.61
CA ARG A 183 -5.58 6.69 29.98
C ARG A 183 -4.75 5.45 30.33
N ARG A 184 -4.73 4.47 29.41
CA ARG A 184 -4.12 3.15 29.66
C ARG A 184 -2.62 3.12 29.44
N TYR A 185 -2.13 3.90 28.49
CA TYR A 185 -0.75 3.83 28.00
C TYR A 185 -0.02 5.17 28.01
N GLY A 186 -0.65 6.24 28.50
CA GLY A 186 -0.06 7.58 28.44
C GLY A 186 0.16 8.09 27.00
N CYS A 187 -0.67 7.64 26.06
CA CYS A 187 -0.52 7.99 24.65
C CYS A 187 -0.74 9.49 24.42
N ARG A 188 0.27 10.20 23.91
CA ARG A 188 0.28 11.66 23.76
C ARG A 188 0.11 12.15 22.34
N LEU A 189 0.35 11.30 21.33
CA LEU A 189 0.30 11.67 19.90
C LEU A 189 -0.51 10.63 19.14
N GLN A 190 -1.41 11.11 18.26
CA GLN A 190 -2.07 10.30 17.23
C GLN A 190 -1.51 10.68 15.87
N THR A 191 -1.19 9.68 15.04
CA THR A 191 -0.86 9.88 13.61
C THR A 191 -1.95 9.29 12.71
N GLY A 192 -2.07 9.84 11.49
CA GLY A 192 -3.04 9.36 10.50
C GLY A 192 -2.91 10.09 9.17
N GLY A 193 -3.77 9.78 8.21
CA GLY A 193 -3.86 10.51 6.95
C GLY A 193 -4.59 11.85 7.11
N SER A 194 -4.27 12.82 6.26
CA SER A 194 -4.91 14.17 6.31
C SER A 194 -6.42 14.12 6.00
N ASP A 195 -6.88 13.10 5.27
CA ASP A 195 -8.30 12.82 5.05
C ASP A 195 -9.05 12.42 6.33
N GLN A 196 -8.30 11.96 7.35
CA GLN A 196 -8.82 11.59 8.67
C GLN A 196 -8.80 12.76 9.68
N TRP A 197 -8.39 13.98 9.28
CA TRP A 197 -8.18 15.10 10.19
C TRP A 197 -9.38 15.39 11.11
N GLY A 198 -10.58 15.31 10.58
CA GLY A 198 -11.79 15.48 11.36
C GLY A 198 -12.00 14.40 12.42
N ASN A 199 -11.61 13.14 12.18
CA ASN A 199 -11.66 12.06 13.16
C ASN A 199 -10.54 12.23 14.20
N LEU A 200 -9.32 12.60 13.75
CA LEU A 200 -8.17 12.83 14.63
C LEU A 200 -8.46 13.93 15.67
N THR A 201 -8.98 15.08 15.22
CA THR A 201 -9.30 16.21 16.10
C THR A 201 -10.38 15.90 17.13
N ALA A 202 -11.28 14.97 16.86
CA ALA A 202 -12.30 14.53 17.81
C ALA A 202 -11.68 13.88 19.06
N GLY A 203 -10.59 13.13 18.89
CA GLY A 203 -9.87 12.48 20.00
C GLY A 203 -9.20 13.50 20.92
N THR A 204 -8.45 14.45 20.38
CA THR A 204 -7.82 15.52 21.19
C THR A 204 -8.84 16.41 21.90
N ASP A 205 -9.94 16.72 21.21
CA ASP A 205 -11.05 17.47 21.82
C ASP A 205 -11.68 16.69 22.99
N LEU A 206 -11.85 15.38 22.84
CA LEU A 206 -12.38 14.52 23.91
C LEU A 206 -11.44 14.45 25.11
N ILE A 207 -10.15 14.19 24.89
CA ILE A 207 -9.12 14.17 25.96
C ILE A 207 -9.18 15.48 26.74
N ARG A 208 -9.10 16.62 26.05
CA ARG A 208 -9.14 17.93 26.71
C ARG A 208 -10.39 18.16 27.56
N ARG A 209 -11.56 17.72 27.07
CA ARG A 209 -12.84 17.91 27.80
C ARG A 209 -12.97 17.00 29.01
N VAL A 210 -12.38 15.81 28.94
CA VAL A 210 -12.52 14.80 30.00
C VAL A 210 -11.43 14.95 31.07
N THR A 211 -10.19 15.26 30.65
CA THR A 211 -9.01 15.27 31.54
C THR A 211 -8.47 16.67 31.84
N GLY A 212 -8.77 17.65 30.99
CA GLY A 212 -8.14 18.99 31.02
C GLY A 212 -6.76 19.03 30.38
N GLU A 213 -6.21 17.89 29.94
CA GLU A 213 -4.89 17.79 29.33
C GLU A 213 -4.93 17.94 27.82
N SER A 214 -3.77 18.24 27.22
CA SER A 214 -3.60 18.32 25.77
C SER A 214 -2.92 17.07 25.22
N ALA A 215 -3.27 16.72 24.00
CA ALA A 215 -2.60 15.69 23.20
C ALA A 215 -2.33 16.22 21.79
N HIS A 216 -1.44 15.56 21.05
CA HIS A 216 -0.95 16.02 19.76
C HIS A 216 -1.50 15.19 18.61
N LEU A 217 -1.53 15.80 17.43
CA LEU A 217 -1.86 15.17 16.16
C LEU A 217 -0.79 15.46 15.12
N LEU A 218 -0.52 14.48 14.28
CA LEU A 218 0.31 14.61 13.10
C LEU A 218 -0.35 13.86 11.96
N ALA A 219 -0.72 14.57 10.89
CA ALA A 219 -1.34 13.97 9.72
C ALA A 219 -0.41 14.01 8.52
N THR A 220 -0.25 12.86 7.86
CA THR A 220 0.49 12.74 6.61
C THR A 220 -0.37 13.16 5.42
N PRO A 221 0.23 13.65 4.32
CA PRO A 221 -0.53 13.97 3.12
C PRO A 221 -1.12 12.71 2.48
N LEU A 222 -2.24 12.90 1.79
CA LEU A 222 -2.69 11.95 0.77
C LEU A 222 -1.71 11.98 -0.39
N ILE A 223 -1.17 10.82 -0.76
CA ILE A 223 -0.33 10.72 -1.95
C ILE A 223 -1.25 10.59 -3.17
N THR A 224 -1.04 11.45 -4.15
CA THR A 224 -1.75 11.43 -5.43
C THR A 224 -0.74 11.31 -6.57
N ASN A 225 -1.17 10.77 -7.71
CA ASN A 225 -0.42 10.83 -8.95
C ASN A 225 -0.47 12.26 -9.54
N ALA A 226 0.23 12.50 -10.64
CA ALA A 226 0.25 13.81 -11.30
C ALA A 226 -1.15 14.28 -11.80
N ALA A 227 -2.10 13.36 -11.99
CA ALA A 227 -3.48 13.64 -12.34
C ALA A 227 -4.39 13.95 -11.12
N GLY A 228 -3.84 13.93 -9.90
CA GLY A 228 -4.61 14.16 -8.67
C GLY A 228 -5.38 12.94 -8.16
N GLU A 229 -5.22 11.77 -8.77
CA GLU A 229 -5.86 10.55 -8.32
C GLU A 229 -5.06 9.91 -7.17
N LYS A 230 -5.75 9.24 -6.25
CA LYS A 230 -5.11 8.54 -5.13
C LYS A 230 -4.06 7.54 -5.64
N PHE A 231 -2.82 7.67 -5.15
CA PHE A 231 -1.72 6.75 -5.44
C PHE A 231 -2.06 5.32 -5.01
N GLY A 232 -1.64 4.34 -5.80
CA GLY A 232 -1.89 2.93 -5.51
C GLY A 232 -3.20 2.38 -6.07
N LYS A 233 -3.93 3.14 -6.91
CA LYS A 233 -4.98 2.55 -7.76
C LYS A 233 -4.32 1.89 -8.98
N SER A 234 -4.56 0.59 -9.17
CA SER A 234 -4.11 -0.12 -10.36
C SER A 234 -5.00 0.23 -11.57
N THR A 235 -4.47 0.07 -12.78
CA THR A 235 -5.22 0.26 -14.05
C THR A 235 -6.47 -0.62 -14.17
N GLY A 236 -6.61 -1.66 -13.34
CA GLY A 236 -7.79 -2.53 -13.25
C GLY A 236 -8.78 -2.15 -12.13
N GLY A 237 -8.63 -0.99 -11.46
CA GLY A 237 -9.54 -0.52 -10.41
C GLY A 237 -9.30 -1.14 -9.02
N GLY A 238 -8.28 -1.99 -8.87
CA GLY A 238 -7.85 -2.58 -7.59
C GLY A 238 -6.85 -1.69 -6.83
N GLY A 239 -6.69 -1.94 -5.52
CA GLY A 239 -5.63 -1.33 -4.72
C GLY A 239 -4.29 -2.04 -4.91
N LEU A 240 -3.18 -1.34 -4.65
CA LEU A 240 -1.85 -1.94 -4.52
C LEU A 240 -1.72 -2.49 -3.10
N TRP A 241 -1.93 -3.79 -2.95
CA TRP A 241 -2.04 -4.48 -1.66
C TRP A 241 -0.69 -4.96 -1.15
N LEU A 242 -0.51 -4.97 0.18
CA LEU A 242 0.70 -5.52 0.80
C LEU A 242 0.72 -7.06 0.78
N ASP A 243 -0.46 -7.69 0.69
CA ASP A 243 -0.59 -9.14 0.62
C ASP A 243 -0.12 -9.66 -0.74
N PRO A 244 0.88 -10.55 -0.81
CA PRO A 244 1.41 -11.09 -2.06
C PRO A 244 0.39 -11.95 -2.85
N GLU A 245 -0.68 -12.43 -2.20
CA GLU A 245 -1.78 -13.14 -2.87
C GLU A 245 -2.72 -12.16 -3.61
N MET A 246 -2.82 -10.90 -3.16
CA MET A 246 -3.67 -9.86 -3.76
C MET A 246 -2.91 -8.99 -4.76
N THR A 247 -1.64 -8.70 -4.50
CA THR A 247 -0.72 -8.04 -5.42
C THR A 247 0.60 -8.78 -5.38
N SER A 248 0.95 -9.48 -6.45
CA SER A 248 2.20 -10.24 -6.49
C SER A 248 3.42 -9.33 -6.26
N PRO A 249 4.50 -9.83 -5.67
CA PRO A 249 5.75 -9.07 -5.51
C PRO A 249 6.27 -8.52 -6.85
N TYR A 250 6.03 -9.23 -7.97
CA TYR A 250 6.40 -8.75 -9.29
C TYR A 250 5.56 -7.54 -9.73
N ALA A 251 4.23 -7.59 -9.60
CA ALA A 251 3.35 -6.45 -9.89
C ALA A 251 3.64 -5.25 -9.00
N TRP A 252 3.92 -5.51 -7.70
CA TRP A 252 4.36 -4.49 -6.74
C TRP A 252 5.64 -3.80 -7.21
N TYR A 253 6.67 -4.54 -7.55
CA TYR A 253 7.93 -4.01 -8.07
C TYR A 253 7.74 -3.21 -9.35
N GLN A 254 6.98 -3.74 -10.33
CA GLN A 254 6.72 -3.06 -11.59
C GLN A 254 5.96 -1.75 -11.41
N TYR A 255 5.06 -1.68 -10.45
CA TYR A 255 4.35 -0.43 -10.15
C TYR A 255 5.33 0.70 -9.81
N PHE A 256 6.31 0.44 -8.94
CA PHE A 256 7.30 1.43 -8.55
C PHE A 256 8.38 1.69 -9.61
N VAL A 257 8.79 0.67 -10.36
CA VAL A 257 9.68 0.87 -11.53
C VAL A 257 9.03 1.80 -12.55
N ASN A 258 7.72 1.74 -12.71
CA ASN A 258 6.98 2.57 -13.67
C ASN A 258 6.53 3.93 -13.11
N ALA A 259 6.96 4.32 -11.91
CA ALA A 259 6.66 5.62 -11.34
C ALA A 259 7.12 6.75 -12.28
N GLU A 260 6.32 7.81 -12.35
CA GLU A 260 6.62 8.99 -13.15
C GLU A 260 7.87 9.71 -12.64
N ASP A 261 8.67 10.28 -13.54
CA ASP A 261 9.90 11.00 -13.18
C ASP A 261 9.61 12.18 -12.22
N ALA A 262 8.46 12.83 -12.39
CA ALA A 262 8.03 13.93 -11.53
C ALA A 262 7.70 13.47 -10.09
N MET A 263 7.37 12.19 -9.88
CA MET A 263 6.93 11.64 -8.60
C MET A 263 8.03 10.90 -7.85
N VAL A 264 9.03 10.36 -8.55
CA VAL A 264 9.99 9.41 -7.97
C VAL A 264 10.73 9.98 -6.76
N GLY A 265 11.11 11.25 -6.76
CA GLY A 265 11.77 11.91 -5.63
C GLY A 265 10.88 11.94 -4.38
N GLN A 266 9.61 12.30 -4.53
CA GLN A 266 8.65 12.28 -3.43
C GLN A 266 8.45 10.85 -2.90
N LEU A 267 8.31 9.87 -3.80
CA LEU A 267 8.11 8.47 -3.41
C LEU A 267 9.32 7.90 -2.67
N LEU A 268 10.55 8.26 -3.09
CA LEU A 268 11.78 7.90 -2.37
C LEU A 268 11.78 8.45 -0.93
N ARG A 269 11.41 9.73 -0.76
CA ARG A 269 11.35 10.35 0.57
C ARG A 269 10.33 9.66 1.48
N ILE A 270 9.18 9.28 0.96
CA ILE A 270 8.07 8.69 1.73
C ILE A 270 8.31 7.22 2.03
N PHE A 271 8.63 6.42 1.01
CA PHE A 271 8.59 4.96 1.08
C PHE A 271 9.92 4.29 1.40
N THR A 272 11.05 5.06 1.48
CA THR A 272 12.36 4.46 1.76
C THR A 272 12.97 5.04 3.03
N PHE A 273 13.94 4.30 3.60
CA PHE A 273 14.79 4.77 4.70
C PHE A 273 16.14 5.29 4.21
N LEU A 274 16.30 5.51 2.90
CA LEU A 274 17.48 6.13 2.33
C LEU A 274 17.75 7.49 2.97
N ASP A 275 19.01 7.84 3.13
CA ASP A 275 19.39 9.13 3.65
C ASP A 275 19.14 10.29 2.66
N ARG A 276 19.26 11.51 3.16
CA ARG A 276 18.96 12.71 2.38
C ARG A 276 19.92 12.86 1.19
N GLU A 277 21.19 12.55 1.37
CA GLU A 277 22.23 12.73 0.35
C GLU A 277 22.00 11.74 -0.80
N GLU A 278 21.68 10.49 -0.49
CA GLU A 278 21.38 9.47 -1.48
C GLU A 278 20.11 9.81 -2.28
N ILE A 279 19.04 10.27 -1.62
CA ILE A 279 17.81 10.69 -2.30
C ILE A 279 18.09 11.89 -3.25
N LEU A 280 18.81 12.90 -2.79
CA LEU A 280 19.16 14.06 -3.63
C LEU A 280 20.05 13.67 -4.82
N ALA A 281 20.94 12.71 -4.66
CA ALA A 281 21.73 12.16 -5.75
C ALA A 281 20.86 11.45 -6.79
N LEU A 282 19.86 10.67 -6.34
CA LEU A 282 18.90 9.98 -7.22
C LEU A 282 17.97 10.98 -7.95
N GLU A 283 17.55 12.04 -7.30
CA GLU A 283 16.77 13.12 -7.92
C GLU A 283 17.58 13.82 -9.03
N LYS A 284 18.87 14.10 -8.79
CA LYS A 284 19.78 14.64 -9.79
C LYS A 284 19.95 13.70 -10.98
N GLU A 285 20.18 12.42 -10.74
CA GLU A 285 20.26 11.40 -11.79
C GLU A 285 18.99 11.34 -12.64
N THR A 286 17.81 11.49 -12.02
CA THR A 286 16.53 11.53 -12.74
C THR A 286 16.45 12.75 -13.66
N ALA A 287 16.91 13.90 -13.21
CA ALA A 287 16.91 15.14 -14.00
C ALA A 287 17.91 15.07 -15.18
N GLU A 288 19.10 14.51 -14.96
CA GLU A 288 20.16 14.44 -15.97
C GLU A 288 19.96 13.30 -16.97
N ARG A 289 19.45 12.15 -16.52
CA ARG A 289 19.34 10.90 -17.30
C ARG A 289 18.02 10.16 -17.07
N PRO A 290 16.84 10.76 -17.34
CA PRO A 290 15.54 10.16 -17.01
C PRO A 290 15.32 8.80 -17.66
N ALA A 291 15.81 8.60 -18.89
CA ALA A 291 15.71 7.32 -19.61
C ALA A 291 16.45 6.16 -18.91
N ALA A 292 17.42 6.45 -18.05
CA ALA A 292 18.14 5.42 -17.29
C ALA A 292 17.32 4.84 -16.15
N ARG A 293 16.28 5.54 -15.65
CA ARG A 293 15.35 5.12 -14.59
C ARG A 293 16.05 4.55 -13.34
N ILE A 294 17.16 5.17 -12.94
CA ILE A 294 17.98 4.71 -11.81
C ILE A 294 17.20 4.86 -10.51
N ALA A 295 16.60 6.02 -10.30
CA ALA A 295 15.82 6.33 -9.10
C ALA A 295 14.58 5.41 -8.96
N GLN A 296 13.87 5.13 -10.07
CA GLN A 296 12.72 4.23 -10.06
C GLN A 296 13.10 2.80 -9.70
N ARG A 297 14.23 2.30 -10.24
CA ARG A 297 14.72 0.96 -9.86
C ARG A 297 15.12 0.89 -8.41
N ARG A 298 15.84 1.93 -7.91
CA ARG A 298 16.20 2.00 -6.50
C ARG A 298 14.97 2.05 -5.59
N LEU A 299 13.99 2.88 -5.95
CA LEU A 299 12.71 2.96 -5.25
C LEU A 299 12.00 1.60 -5.21
N ALA A 300 11.87 0.94 -6.36
CA ALA A 300 11.19 -0.35 -6.47
C ALA A 300 11.92 -1.44 -5.65
N GLU A 301 13.25 -1.47 -5.69
CA GLU A 301 14.07 -2.39 -4.90
C GLU A 301 13.85 -2.18 -3.40
N GLU A 302 13.97 -0.94 -2.90
CA GLU A 302 13.78 -0.61 -1.50
C GLU A 302 12.38 -0.95 -0.99
N VAL A 303 11.33 -0.55 -1.73
CA VAL A 303 9.96 -0.74 -1.29
C VAL A 303 9.54 -2.21 -1.38
N THR A 304 10.03 -2.95 -2.39
CA THR A 304 9.77 -4.40 -2.49
C THR A 304 10.48 -5.14 -1.37
N ASN A 305 11.73 -4.77 -1.07
CA ASN A 305 12.48 -5.36 0.03
C ASN A 305 11.81 -5.13 1.39
N LEU A 306 11.31 -3.93 1.63
CA LEU A 306 10.58 -3.59 2.86
C LEU A 306 9.31 -4.42 3.06
N VAL A 307 8.57 -4.72 2.00
CA VAL A 307 7.27 -5.38 2.09
C VAL A 307 7.35 -6.89 1.92
N HIS A 308 8.19 -7.38 1.01
CA HIS A 308 8.26 -8.79 0.61
C HIS A 308 9.59 -9.48 0.96
N GLY A 309 10.58 -8.71 1.41
CA GLY A 309 11.90 -9.21 1.82
C GLY A 309 12.90 -9.36 0.67
N GLU A 310 14.17 -9.57 1.04
CA GLU A 310 15.30 -9.59 0.10
C GLU A 310 15.23 -10.71 -0.93
N GLU A 311 14.78 -11.90 -0.53
CA GLU A 311 14.72 -13.06 -1.42
C GLU A 311 13.74 -12.82 -2.57
N GLU A 312 12.50 -12.41 -2.25
CA GLU A 312 11.48 -12.08 -3.25
C GLU A 312 11.93 -10.92 -4.13
N THR A 313 12.59 -9.92 -3.57
CA THR A 313 13.10 -8.77 -4.33
C THR A 313 14.16 -9.23 -5.35
N ARG A 314 15.10 -10.10 -4.96
CA ARG A 314 16.10 -10.66 -5.89
C ARG A 314 15.45 -11.45 -7.03
N GLN A 315 14.45 -12.28 -6.71
CA GLN A 315 13.71 -13.06 -7.71
C GLN A 315 12.94 -12.18 -8.70
N VAL A 316 12.28 -11.14 -8.21
CA VAL A 316 11.53 -10.19 -9.03
C VAL A 316 12.44 -9.38 -9.95
N ILE A 317 13.61 -8.93 -9.46
CA ILE A 317 14.62 -8.24 -10.28
C ILE A 317 15.15 -9.18 -11.36
N ALA A 318 15.47 -10.44 -11.01
CA ALA A 318 15.92 -11.45 -11.96
C ALA A 318 14.86 -11.72 -13.03
N ALA A 319 13.60 -11.85 -12.65
CA ALA A 319 12.47 -12.02 -13.59
C ALA A 319 12.32 -10.82 -14.51
N SER A 320 12.37 -9.60 -13.97
CA SER A 320 12.30 -8.37 -14.76
C SER A 320 13.45 -8.27 -15.78
N GLN A 321 14.63 -8.75 -15.45
CA GLN A 321 15.76 -8.80 -16.38
C GLN A 321 15.62 -9.92 -17.42
N ALA A 322 15.23 -11.12 -16.97
CA ALA A 322 15.14 -12.31 -17.81
C ALA A 322 14.05 -12.17 -18.91
N LEU A 323 12.92 -11.58 -18.60
CA LEU A 323 11.85 -11.32 -19.56
C LEU A 323 12.31 -10.46 -20.76
N PHE A 324 13.29 -9.57 -20.54
CA PHE A 324 13.86 -8.72 -21.58
C PHE A 324 15.19 -9.24 -22.16
N GLY A 325 15.49 -10.52 -21.96
CA GLY A 325 16.64 -11.20 -22.56
C GLY A 325 17.98 -10.96 -21.87
N ARG A 326 17.95 -10.55 -20.58
CA ARG A 326 19.17 -10.29 -19.78
C ARG A 326 19.37 -11.28 -18.63
N GLY A 327 18.79 -12.50 -18.74
CA GLY A 327 18.86 -13.52 -17.70
C GLY A 327 18.32 -14.85 -18.19
N ASP A 328 18.37 -15.86 -17.32
CA ASP A 328 17.88 -17.21 -17.56
C ASP A 328 16.43 -17.34 -17.07
N LEU A 329 15.48 -17.52 -18.00
CA LEU A 329 14.06 -17.72 -17.71
C LEU A 329 13.80 -19.06 -16.99
N ALA A 330 14.59 -20.09 -17.29
CA ALA A 330 14.41 -21.42 -16.71
C ALA A 330 14.86 -21.49 -15.24
N ALA A 331 15.75 -20.57 -14.83
CA ALA A 331 16.23 -20.49 -13.46
C ALA A 331 15.24 -19.74 -12.52
N LEU A 332 14.23 -19.07 -13.08
CA LEU A 332 13.24 -18.35 -12.27
C LEU A 332 12.31 -19.33 -11.53
N PRO A 333 11.92 -19.03 -10.26
CA PRO A 333 10.88 -19.80 -9.60
C PRO A 333 9.58 -19.78 -10.40
N SER A 334 8.88 -20.90 -10.42
CA SER A 334 7.61 -21.08 -11.15
C SER A 334 6.56 -20.01 -10.78
N ALA A 335 6.42 -19.70 -9.48
CA ALA A 335 5.48 -18.68 -9.00
C ALA A 335 5.84 -17.27 -9.49
N THR A 336 7.13 -16.90 -9.45
CA THR A 336 7.63 -15.60 -9.90
C THR A 336 7.48 -15.45 -11.41
N LEU A 337 7.80 -16.50 -12.19
CA LEU A 337 7.58 -16.51 -13.64
C LEU A 337 6.10 -16.34 -13.98
N ARG A 338 5.20 -17.10 -13.34
CA ARG A 338 3.76 -16.98 -13.55
C ARG A 338 3.26 -15.56 -13.25
N ALA A 339 3.68 -14.98 -12.12
CA ALA A 339 3.29 -13.61 -11.75
C ALA A 339 3.76 -12.58 -12.79
N ALA A 340 5.00 -12.73 -13.27
CA ALA A 340 5.58 -11.86 -14.30
C ALA A 340 4.84 -11.98 -15.65
N LEU A 341 4.44 -13.19 -16.02
CA LEU A 341 3.66 -13.43 -17.24
C LEU A 341 2.21 -12.94 -17.12
N ALA A 342 1.59 -13.06 -15.95
CA ALA A 342 0.27 -12.51 -15.68
C ALA A 342 0.24 -10.98 -15.85
N GLU A 343 1.28 -10.29 -15.38
CA GLU A 343 1.42 -8.84 -15.55
C GLU A 343 1.70 -8.44 -17.02
N ALA A 344 2.45 -9.27 -17.75
CA ALA A 344 2.75 -9.04 -19.17
C ALA A 344 1.57 -9.36 -20.12
N GLY A 345 0.54 -10.01 -19.61
CA GLY A 345 -0.58 -10.57 -20.38
C GLY A 345 -0.39 -12.07 -20.61
N LEU A 346 -1.17 -12.91 -19.90
CA LEU A 346 -1.11 -14.37 -19.97
C LEU A 346 -2.30 -14.91 -20.75
N THR A 347 -2.02 -15.60 -21.87
CA THR A 347 -3.02 -16.29 -22.69
C THR A 347 -2.98 -17.78 -22.39
N GLN A 348 -4.13 -18.40 -22.15
CA GLN A 348 -4.26 -19.84 -21.98
C GLN A 348 -4.55 -20.52 -23.32
N ILE A 349 -3.79 -21.56 -23.64
CA ILE A 349 -3.97 -22.43 -24.80
C ILE A 349 -4.37 -23.81 -24.28
N GLN A 350 -5.42 -24.39 -24.85
CA GLN A 350 -5.92 -25.73 -24.49
C GLN A 350 -5.26 -26.81 -25.35
N ASP A 351 -4.96 -27.93 -24.72
CA ASP A 351 -4.53 -29.20 -25.33
C ASP A 351 -3.22 -29.18 -26.10
N ALA A 352 -3.00 -28.28 -27.08
CA ALA A 352 -1.80 -28.25 -27.92
C ALA A 352 -1.39 -26.85 -28.35
N LEU A 353 -0.09 -26.61 -28.45
CA LEU A 353 0.46 -25.34 -28.92
C LEU A 353 0.27 -25.21 -30.44
N PRO A 354 -0.32 -24.11 -30.97
CA PRO A 354 -0.40 -23.86 -32.39
C PRO A 354 0.97 -23.47 -32.97
N PRO A 355 1.10 -23.44 -34.32
CA PRO A 355 2.30 -22.91 -34.97
C PRO A 355 2.63 -21.50 -34.56
N VAL A 356 3.91 -21.12 -34.58
CA VAL A 356 4.44 -19.85 -34.04
C VAL A 356 3.65 -18.62 -34.48
N ALA A 357 3.29 -18.50 -35.77
CA ALA A 357 2.55 -17.32 -36.25
C ALA A 357 1.14 -17.22 -35.66
N GLU A 358 0.47 -18.35 -35.44
CA GLU A 358 -0.82 -18.38 -34.73
C GLU A 358 -0.66 -18.05 -33.26
N LEU A 359 0.35 -18.65 -32.61
CA LEU A 359 0.66 -18.41 -31.19
C LEU A 359 0.88 -16.92 -30.90
N PHE A 360 1.63 -16.21 -31.76
CA PHE A 360 1.85 -14.76 -31.61
C PHE A 360 0.56 -13.94 -31.79
N LYS A 361 -0.35 -14.38 -32.64
CA LYS A 361 -1.67 -13.75 -32.82
C LYS A 361 -2.54 -14.00 -31.59
N GLU A 362 -2.64 -15.22 -31.12
CA GLU A 362 -3.46 -15.59 -29.94
C GLU A 362 -2.97 -14.90 -28.67
N ALA A 363 -1.67 -14.76 -28.50
CA ALA A 363 -1.06 -14.02 -27.42
C ALA A 363 -1.16 -12.48 -27.54
N GLY A 364 -1.86 -11.96 -28.58
CA GLY A 364 -2.06 -10.53 -28.76
C GLY A 364 -0.83 -9.74 -29.23
N LEU A 365 0.27 -10.43 -29.58
CA LEU A 365 1.50 -9.80 -30.07
C LEU A 365 1.40 -9.40 -31.56
N ALA A 366 0.43 -9.92 -32.29
CA ALA A 366 0.13 -9.56 -33.65
C ALA A 366 -1.40 -9.54 -33.87
N SER A 367 -1.89 -8.61 -34.68
CA SER A 367 -3.32 -8.50 -35.02
C SER A 367 -3.80 -9.58 -35.96
N SER A 368 -2.87 -10.23 -36.68
CA SER A 368 -3.13 -11.28 -37.66
C SER A 368 -1.93 -12.19 -37.88
N ARG A 369 -2.17 -13.42 -38.43
CA ARG A 369 -1.09 -14.33 -38.85
C ARG A 369 -0.13 -13.67 -39.85
N GLY A 370 -0.65 -12.83 -40.75
CA GLY A 370 0.15 -12.12 -41.76
C GLY A 370 1.11 -11.11 -41.12
N GLU A 371 0.68 -10.41 -40.06
CA GLU A 371 1.54 -9.53 -39.30
C GLU A 371 2.58 -10.32 -38.50
N ALA A 372 2.19 -11.43 -37.86
CA ALA A 372 3.11 -12.31 -37.17
C ALA A 372 4.22 -12.84 -38.10
N ARG A 373 3.86 -13.31 -39.28
CA ARG A 373 4.84 -13.77 -40.31
C ARG A 373 5.83 -12.67 -40.69
N ARG A 374 5.36 -11.43 -40.89
CA ARG A 374 6.26 -10.29 -41.21
C ARG A 374 7.20 -10.02 -40.06
N THR A 375 6.68 -9.98 -38.84
CA THR A 375 7.50 -9.77 -37.63
C THR A 375 8.58 -10.84 -37.47
N ILE A 376 8.26 -12.11 -37.76
CA ILE A 376 9.20 -13.24 -37.72
C ILE A 376 10.27 -13.07 -38.83
N ALA A 377 9.85 -12.77 -40.04
CA ALA A 377 10.76 -12.56 -41.20
C ALA A 377 11.73 -11.39 -40.94
N GLU A 378 11.27 -10.32 -40.33
CA GLU A 378 12.07 -9.15 -39.93
C GLU A 378 12.99 -9.45 -38.70
N GLY A 379 12.84 -10.64 -38.10
CA GLY A 379 13.62 -11.09 -36.93
C GLY A 379 13.24 -10.42 -35.62
N GLY A 380 12.00 -9.93 -35.54
CA GLY A 380 11.46 -9.31 -34.35
C GLY A 380 10.75 -10.24 -33.37
N ALA A 381 10.72 -11.57 -33.65
CA ALA A 381 9.98 -12.54 -32.84
C ALA A 381 10.93 -13.45 -32.02
N TYR A 382 10.58 -13.67 -30.76
CA TYR A 382 11.35 -14.51 -29.84
C TYR A 382 10.41 -15.37 -28.99
N ILE A 383 10.81 -16.62 -28.77
CA ILE A 383 10.24 -17.54 -27.78
C ILE A 383 11.30 -17.87 -26.76
N ASN A 384 11.02 -17.67 -25.47
CA ASN A 384 11.96 -17.87 -24.37
C ASN A 384 13.32 -17.20 -24.64
N ASN A 385 13.31 -15.96 -25.13
CA ASN A 385 14.48 -15.19 -25.56
C ASN A 385 15.26 -15.73 -26.78
N THR A 386 14.87 -16.87 -27.34
CA THR A 386 15.46 -17.42 -28.57
C THR A 386 14.72 -16.86 -29.78
N ARG A 387 15.46 -16.32 -30.74
CA ARG A 387 14.90 -15.76 -31.98
C ARG A 387 14.24 -16.84 -32.82
N VAL A 388 13.02 -16.59 -33.25
CA VAL A 388 12.29 -17.48 -34.19
C VAL A 388 12.49 -17.00 -35.60
N THR A 389 12.70 -17.96 -36.53
CA THR A 389 12.93 -17.69 -37.97
C THR A 389 11.91 -18.35 -38.89
N ASP A 390 11.17 -19.34 -38.39
CA ASP A 390 10.13 -20.05 -39.16
C ASP A 390 8.74 -19.78 -38.52
N ALA A 391 7.85 -19.20 -39.30
CA ALA A 391 6.51 -18.84 -38.86
C ALA A 391 5.56 -20.04 -38.72
N GLU A 392 5.84 -21.11 -39.49
CA GLU A 392 5.01 -22.33 -39.50
C GLU A 392 5.60 -23.43 -38.60
N ALA A 393 6.74 -23.17 -37.96
CA ALA A 393 7.33 -24.13 -37.03
C ALA A 393 6.35 -24.54 -35.94
N ALA A 394 6.30 -25.82 -35.63
CA ALA A 394 5.64 -26.33 -34.45
C ALA A 394 6.44 -25.92 -33.20
N VAL A 395 5.75 -25.48 -32.18
CA VAL A 395 6.39 -25.18 -30.89
C VAL A 395 6.48 -26.48 -30.08
N SER A 396 7.71 -26.93 -29.80
CA SER A 396 7.91 -28.14 -29.00
C SER A 396 7.48 -27.91 -27.54
N GLU A 397 6.88 -28.92 -26.95
CA GLU A 397 6.56 -28.92 -25.50
C GLU A 397 7.85 -28.88 -24.63
N ASP A 398 8.99 -29.34 -25.14
CA ASP A 398 10.29 -29.22 -24.45
C ASP A 398 10.72 -27.77 -24.25
N ALA A 399 10.14 -26.83 -25.01
CA ALA A 399 10.37 -25.40 -24.81
C ALA A 399 9.57 -24.82 -23.64
N LEU A 400 8.61 -25.56 -23.07
CA LEU A 400 7.79 -25.08 -21.97
C LEU A 400 8.63 -24.92 -20.68
N LEU A 401 8.74 -23.70 -20.22
CA LEU A 401 9.33 -23.38 -18.92
C LEU A 401 8.44 -24.00 -17.83
N HIS A 402 9.06 -24.76 -16.93
CA HIS A 402 8.38 -25.57 -15.91
C HIS A 402 7.28 -26.49 -16.45
N GLY A 403 7.40 -26.93 -17.72
CA GLY A 403 6.42 -27.79 -18.39
C GLY A 403 5.06 -27.12 -18.66
N ARG A 404 4.96 -25.79 -18.56
CA ARG A 404 3.68 -25.09 -18.60
C ARG A 404 3.67 -23.77 -19.36
N TRP A 405 4.73 -22.95 -19.33
CA TRP A 405 4.69 -21.59 -19.85
C TRP A 405 5.70 -21.33 -20.98
N LEU A 406 5.33 -20.39 -21.85
CA LEU A 406 6.23 -19.77 -22.82
C LEU A 406 6.25 -18.26 -22.61
N VAL A 407 7.42 -17.66 -22.81
CA VAL A 407 7.61 -16.22 -22.90
C VAL A 407 7.72 -15.84 -24.36
N LEU A 408 6.75 -15.12 -24.88
CA LEU A 408 6.78 -14.57 -26.23
C LEU A 408 7.21 -13.12 -26.18
N ARG A 409 8.06 -12.69 -27.12
CA ARG A 409 8.50 -11.30 -27.19
C ARG A 409 8.51 -10.81 -28.64
N ARG A 410 7.92 -9.63 -28.85
CA ARG A 410 7.96 -8.88 -30.11
C ARG A 410 8.86 -7.65 -29.95
N GLY A 411 9.95 -7.62 -30.74
CA GLY A 411 10.94 -6.55 -30.64
C GLY A 411 11.64 -6.51 -29.28
N LYS A 412 11.91 -5.30 -28.77
CA LYS A 412 12.66 -5.09 -27.53
C LYS A 412 11.79 -4.96 -26.28
N LYS A 413 10.50 -4.65 -26.43
CA LYS A 413 9.68 -4.19 -25.28
C LYS A 413 8.36 -4.91 -25.08
N THR A 414 7.78 -5.52 -26.13
CA THR A 414 6.45 -6.12 -26.01
C THR A 414 6.58 -7.61 -25.69
N ILE A 415 6.01 -8.00 -24.56
CA ILE A 415 6.06 -9.37 -24.03
C ILE A 415 4.63 -9.87 -23.83
N ALA A 416 4.43 -11.15 -24.01
CA ALA A 416 3.22 -11.86 -23.62
C ALA A 416 3.59 -13.25 -23.08
N GLY A 417 2.80 -13.73 -22.13
CA GLY A 417 2.88 -15.08 -21.61
C GLY A 417 1.92 -16.01 -22.34
N VAL A 418 2.31 -17.27 -22.47
CA VAL A 418 1.42 -18.36 -22.87
C VAL A 418 1.46 -19.45 -21.82
N GLU A 419 0.30 -19.95 -21.43
CA GLU A 419 0.13 -21.08 -20.53
C GLU A 419 -0.54 -22.21 -21.27
N LEU A 420 0.11 -23.37 -21.36
CA LEU A 420 -0.52 -24.59 -21.84
C LEU A 420 -1.32 -25.24 -20.72
N VAL A 421 -2.63 -25.36 -20.92
CA VAL A 421 -3.57 -25.98 -19.98
C VAL A 421 -3.98 -27.34 -20.55
N ARG A 422 -3.87 -28.39 -19.75
CA ARG A 422 -4.24 -29.78 -20.09
C ARG A 422 -5.45 -30.24 -19.30
#